data_ed4a2c84f35ac0c1ab6c3c450f736545
#
_entry.id   ed4a2c84f35ac0c1ab6c3c450f736545
#
_cell.length_a   1.000
_cell.length_b   1.000
_cell.length_c   1.000
_cell.angle_alpha   90.00
_cell.angle_beta   90.00
_cell.angle_gamma   90.00
#
_symmetry.space_group_name_H-M   'P 1'
#
loop_
_entity.id
_entity.type
_entity.pdbx_description
1 polymer ?
#
loop_
_entity_poly.entity_id
_entity_poly.type
_entity_poly.pdbx_seq_one_letter_code
_entity_poly.pdbx_strand_id
1 'polypeptide(L)'
;MLVLKVLCLLTQAGISQGKSTSLNIDTKTLPFFRQDREKRDFVSGGAAAGVAAAFGAPVGGVLFALEEGASFWNQALTWRIFFGSMTSFFTLNMVLSVFKGIPGQLSNGGLLNFGQFDNAKYEVWELPLFLLMGVIGGVLGALYNHINFKLTVFRMRYITNPLLKMLEVAIVAATTATAGFLMIYLISDCKPFGNDPTDNPIQMYCNDGEYHVIGAIWFQTPEQSVRSLLHDPPSSHHLSTLGIFFIIYFLLNCWTYGLSVSSGVFIPTLLTGAAWGRFAGE
;
A
#
# COMPACT_ATOMS: atom_id res chain seq x y z
N MET A 1 -6.45 8.04 14.69
CA MET A 1 -5.63 6.83 14.49
C MET A 1 -6.33 5.55 14.94
N LEU A 2 -6.96 5.52 16.14
CA LEU A 2 -7.63 4.32 16.65
C LEU A 2 -8.87 3.92 15.85
N VAL A 3 -9.74 4.86 15.50
CA VAL A 3 -10.97 4.63 14.70
C VAL A 3 -10.63 4.10 13.31
N LEU A 4 -9.54 4.56 12.72
CA LEU A 4 -9.07 4.11 11.42
C LEU A 4 -8.46 2.72 11.46
N LYS A 5 -7.70 2.41 12.53
CA LYS A 5 -7.22 1.04 12.77
C LYS A 5 -8.39 0.09 12.97
N VAL A 6 -9.44 0.53 13.66
CA VAL A 6 -10.65 -0.28 13.85
C VAL A 6 -11.42 -0.46 12.55
N LEU A 7 -11.60 0.59 11.73
CA LEU A 7 -12.24 0.46 10.41
C LEU A 7 -11.38 -0.39 9.44
N CYS A 8 -10.06 -0.18 9.44
CA CYS A 8 -9.15 -0.98 8.63
C CYS A 8 -9.09 -2.44 9.11
N LEU A 9 -9.15 -2.70 10.42
CA LEU A 9 -9.25 -4.04 10.98
C LEU A 9 -10.60 -4.69 10.68
N LEU A 10 -11.69 -3.94 10.69
CA LEU A 10 -13.01 -4.45 10.31
C LEU A 10 -13.10 -4.76 8.81
N THR A 11 -12.49 -3.94 7.96
CA THR A 11 -12.42 -4.21 6.52
C THR A 11 -11.43 -5.33 6.19
N GLN A 12 -10.27 -5.40 6.83
CA GLN A 12 -9.33 -6.50 6.67
C GLN A 12 -9.87 -7.81 7.26
N ALA A 13 -10.54 -7.78 8.38
CA ALA A 13 -11.23 -8.96 8.92
C ALA A 13 -12.32 -9.45 7.96
N GLY A 14 -13.02 -8.55 7.26
CA GLY A 14 -13.99 -8.90 6.21
C GLY A 14 -13.35 -9.54 4.97
N ILE A 15 -12.20 -9.05 4.53
CA ILE A 15 -11.51 -9.53 3.32
C ILE A 15 -10.72 -10.81 3.58
N SER A 16 -10.10 -10.98 4.76
CA SER A 16 -9.31 -12.15 5.09
C SER A 16 -10.15 -13.40 5.41
N GLN A 17 -11.44 -13.25 5.64
CA GLN A 17 -12.34 -14.33 5.99
C GLN A 17 -13.14 -14.88 4.80
N GLY A 18 -12.47 -15.22 3.72
CA GLY A 18 -12.99 -16.21 2.77
C GLY A 18 -13.14 -17.61 3.38
N LYS A 19 -12.83 -17.78 4.65
CA LYS A 19 -13.16 -18.94 5.49
C LYS A 19 -13.76 -18.43 6.80
N SER A 20 -15.08 -18.48 6.83
CA SER A 20 -15.95 -18.33 7.99
C SER A 20 -15.28 -18.59 9.36
N THR A 21 -14.78 -17.55 9.99
CA THR A 21 -15.00 -17.39 11.40
C THR A 21 -15.97 -16.23 11.50
N SER A 22 -17.24 -16.58 11.51
CA SER A 22 -18.29 -15.70 11.95
C SER A 22 -17.79 -14.94 13.18
N LEU A 23 -17.59 -13.63 13.08
CA LEU A 23 -18.03 -12.82 14.18
C LEU A 23 -19.52 -13.20 14.31
N ASN A 24 -19.76 -14.21 15.11
CA ASN A 24 -21.05 -14.61 15.56
C ASN A 24 -21.49 -13.50 16.53
N ILE A 25 -21.69 -12.31 15.99
CA ILE A 25 -22.59 -11.36 16.61
C ILE A 25 -23.95 -12.02 16.41
N ASP A 26 -24.23 -12.91 17.35
CA ASP A 26 -25.49 -13.61 17.46
C ASP A 26 -26.55 -12.56 17.88
N THR A 27 -26.76 -11.60 16.98
CA THR A 27 -27.81 -10.62 17.10
C THR A 27 -29.10 -11.35 16.77
N LYS A 28 -29.66 -12.02 17.81
CA LYS A 28 -31.01 -12.56 17.77
C LYS A 28 -32.04 -11.54 17.29
N THR A 29 -31.68 -10.26 17.28
CA THR A 29 -32.51 -9.10 16.96
C THR A 29 -32.62 -8.79 15.45
N LEU A 30 -31.68 -9.25 14.59
CA LEU A 30 -31.69 -8.89 13.16
C LEU A 30 -31.39 -10.10 12.26
N PRO A 31 -32.37 -10.98 12.00
CA PRO A 31 -32.19 -12.19 11.21
C PRO A 31 -31.82 -11.90 9.73
N PHE A 32 -32.13 -10.70 9.23
CA PHE A 32 -31.83 -10.27 7.88
C PHE A 32 -30.31 -10.28 7.57
N PHE A 33 -29.48 -9.88 8.53
CA PHE A 33 -28.01 -9.84 8.36
C PHE A 33 -27.33 -11.22 8.43
N ARG A 34 -28.09 -12.29 8.62
CA ARG A 34 -27.56 -13.67 8.60
C ARG A 34 -27.40 -14.23 7.18
N GLN A 35 -28.04 -13.62 6.20
CA GLN A 35 -27.95 -14.07 4.80
C GLN A 35 -26.53 -13.79 4.27
N ASP A 36 -25.89 -14.78 3.68
CA ASP A 36 -24.54 -14.65 3.14
C ASP A 36 -24.41 -13.60 2.03
N ARG A 37 -25.50 -13.39 1.29
CA ARG A 37 -25.60 -12.33 0.27
C ARG A 37 -25.46 -10.94 0.92
N GLU A 38 -26.20 -10.66 1.97
CA GLU A 38 -26.15 -9.36 2.64
C GLU A 38 -24.78 -9.14 3.32
N LYS A 39 -24.21 -10.18 3.95
CA LYS A 39 -22.87 -10.10 4.55
C LYS A 39 -21.83 -9.70 3.51
N ARG A 40 -21.87 -10.33 2.33
CA ARG A 40 -20.96 -10.02 1.23
C ARG A 40 -21.12 -8.58 0.76
N ASP A 41 -22.34 -8.10 0.60
CA ASP A 41 -22.63 -6.75 0.17
C ASP A 41 -22.15 -5.71 1.19
N PHE A 42 -22.30 -5.98 2.49
CA PHE A 42 -21.75 -5.13 3.56
C PHE A 42 -20.22 -5.14 3.62
N VAL A 43 -19.57 -6.29 3.39
CA VAL A 43 -18.11 -6.39 3.32
C VAL A 43 -17.58 -5.57 2.15
N SER A 44 -18.21 -5.65 0.99
CA SER A 44 -17.87 -4.86 -0.19
C SER A 44 -18.03 -3.35 0.08
N GLY A 45 -19.13 -2.94 0.73
CA GLY A 45 -19.35 -1.55 1.14
C GLY A 45 -18.32 -1.05 2.16
N GLY A 46 -17.95 -1.89 3.11
CA GLY A 46 -16.91 -1.59 4.10
C GLY A 46 -15.53 -1.43 3.48
N ALA A 47 -15.18 -2.27 2.51
CA ALA A 47 -13.94 -2.16 1.75
C ALA A 47 -13.88 -0.85 0.97
N ALA A 48 -14.96 -0.50 0.27
CA ALA A 48 -15.08 0.77 -0.46
C ALA A 48 -14.92 1.99 0.46
N ALA A 49 -15.58 1.98 1.60
CA ALA A 49 -15.50 3.05 2.59
C ALA A 49 -14.08 3.20 3.16
N GLY A 50 -13.39 2.09 3.40
CA GLY A 50 -11.99 2.07 3.85
C GLY A 50 -11.02 2.65 2.81
N VAL A 51 -11.16 2.26 1.55
CA VAL A 51 -10.35 2.79 0.44
C VAL A 51 -10.64 4.28 0.22
N ALA A 52 -11.91 4.68 0.23
CA ALA A 52 -12.32 6.07 0.11
C ALA A 52 -11.72 6.96 1.20
N ALA A 53 -11.69 6.46 2.45
CA ALA A 53 -11.08 7.17 3.57
C ALA A 53 -9.55 7.24 3.44
N ALA A 54 -8.90 6.14 3.06
CA ALA A 54 -7.44 6.08 2.95
C ALA A 54 -6.91 7.04 1.87
N PHE A 55 -7.51 7.04 0.70
CA PHE A 55 -7.01 7.81 -0.46
C PHE A 55 -7.73 9.15 -0.65
N GLY A 56 -8.72 9.49 0.14
CA GLY A 56 -9.53 10.69 -0.08
C GLY A 56 -10.33 10.67 -1.38
N ALA A 57 -10.60 9.49 -1.93
CA ALA A 57 -11.21 9.28 -3.24
C ALA A 57 -12.47 8.41 -3.12
N PRO A 58 -13.64 9.00 -2.86
CA PRO A 58 -14.87 8.23 -2.68
C PRO A 58 -15.28 7.45 -3.93
N VAL A 59 -15.13 8.03 -5.12
CA VAL A 59 -15.42 7.35 -6.39
C VAL A 59 -14.44 6.22 -6.64
N GLY A 60 -13.14 6.43 -6.34
CA GLY A 60 -12.11 5.40 -6.43
C GLY A 60 -12.39 4.21 -5.52
N GLY A 61 -12.88 4.46 -4.30
CA GLY A 61 -13.31 3.41 -3.37
C GLY A 61 -14.47 2.57 -3.91
N VAL A 62 -15.45 3.21 -4.54
CA VAL A 62 -16.59 2.51 -5.18
C VAL A 62 -16.10 1.63 -6.32
N LEU A 63 -15.28 2.17 -7.23
CA LEU A 63 -14.74 1.42 -8.36
C LEU A 63 -13.91 0.23 -7.91
N PHE A 64 -13.04 0.42 -6.92
CA PHE A 64 -12.27 -0.66 -6.33
C PHE A 64 -13.15 -1.77 -5.77
N ALA A 65 -14.19 -1.41 -5.01
CA ALA A 65 -15.09 -2.40 -4.43
C ALA A 65 -15.91 -3.14 -5.48
N LEU A 66 -16.30 -2.48 -6.57
CA LEU A 66 -17.05 -3.11 -7.68
C LEU A 66 -16.15 -4.05 -8.50
N GLU A 67 -14.90 -3.70 -8.69
CA GLU A 67 -13.96 -4.48 -9.49
C GLU A 67 -13.36 -5.65 -8.71
N GLU A 68 -12.89 -5.40 -7.48
CA GLU A 68 -12.16 -6.39 -6.68
C GLU A 68 -13.02 -7.04 -5.58
N GLY A 69 -13.96 -6.31 -5.00
CA GLY A 69 -14.72 -6.75 -3.83
C GLY A 69 -16.07 -7.41 -4.14
N ALA A 70 -16.69 -7.08 -5.25
CA ALA A 70 -18.04 -7.56 -5.59
C ALA A 70 -18.00 -8.72 -6.59
N SER A 71 -18.32 -9.94 -6.13
CA SER A 71 -18.44 -11.10 -7.02
C SER A 71 -19.64 -11.00 -7.98
N PHE A 72 -20.68 -10.26 -7.59
CA PHE A 72 -21.86 -10.01 -8.39
C PHE A 72 -22.25 -8.54 -8.32
N TRP A 73 -22.36 -7.92 -9.48
CA TRP A 73 -22.77 -6.53 -9.58
C TRP A 73 -24.29 -6.37 -9.52
N ASN A 74 -24.74 -5.38 -8.74
CA ASN A 74 -26.14 -4.93 -8.68
C ASN A 74 -26.15 -3.40 -8.60
N GLN A 75 -26.97 -2.76 -9.43
CA GLN A 75 -27.09 -1.31 -9.46
C GLN A 75 -27.48 -0.71 -8.09
N ALA A 76 -28.36 -1.39 -7.36
CA ALA A 76 -28.75 -0.97 -6.01
C ALA A 76 -27.57 -1.04 -5.01
N LEU A 77 -26.67 -2.02 -5.19
CA LEU A 77 -25.47 -2.16 -4.39
C LEU A 77 -24.50 -1.00 -4.65
N THR A 78 -24.31 -0.62 -5.90
CA THR A 78 -23.44 0.51 -6.28
C THR A 78 -23.83 1.79 -5.56
N TRP A 79 -25.13 2.09 -5.52
CA TRP A 79 -25.61 3.27 -4.82
C TRP A 79 -25.35 3.24 -3.32
N ARG A 80 -25.57 2.09 -2.68
CA ARG A 80 -25.27 1.90 -1.25
C ARG A 80 -23.80 2.05 -0.94
N ILE A 81 -22.94 1.46 -1.76
CA ILE A 81 -21.47 1.56 -1.64
C ILE A 81 -21.02 3.00 -1.81
N PHE A 82 -21.55 3.70 -2.82
CA PHE A 82 -21.23 5.11 -3.07
C PHE A 82 -21.59 5.99 -1.87
N PHE A 83 -22.80 5.84 -1.35
CA PHE A 83 -23.23 6.59 -0.18
C PHE A 83 -22.34 6.31 1.05
N GLY A 84 -22.00 5.04 1.30
CA GLY A 84 -21.09 4.65 2.38
C GLY A 84 -19.69 5.25 2.21
N SER A 85 -19.14 5.25 0.99
CA SER A 85 -17.84 5.82 0.67
C SER A 85 -17.82 7.33 0.86
N MET A 86 -18.85 8.04 0.40
CA MET A 86 -18.99 9.49 0.58
C MET A 86 -19.12 9.86 2.05
N THR A 87 -19.92 9.13 2.81
CA THR A 87 -20.08 9.38 4.25
C THR A 87 -18.79 9.15 5.01
N SER A 88 -18.06 8.08 4.69
CA SER A 88 -16.77 7.76 5.30
C SER A 88 -15.73 8.84 5.03
N PHE A 89 -15.61 9.27 3.78
CA PHE A 89 -14.72 10.36 3.37
C PHE A 89 -15.05 11.67 4.08
N PHE A 90 -16.32 12.06 4.11
CA PHE A 90 -16.76 13.29 4.77
C PHE A 90 -16.46 13.26 6.27
N THR A 91 -16.81 12.17 6.94
CA THR A 91 -16.56 12.00 8.38
C THR A 91 -15.07 12.07 8.70
N LEU A 92 -14.23 11.41 7.89
CA LEU A 92 -12.78 11.47 8.08
C LEU A 92 -12.25 12.90 7.95
N ASN A 93 -12.67 13.63 6.91
CA ASN A 93 -12.24 15.00 6.70
C ASN A 93 -12.66 15.94 7.85
N MET A 94 -13.85 15.75 8.38
CA MET A 94 -14.32 16.50 9.57
C MET A 94 -13.42 16.22 10.77
N VAL A 95 -13.13 14.96 11.04
CA VAL A 95 -12.25 14.56 12.16
C VAL A 95 -10.84 15.10 11.98
N LEU A 96 -10.27 14.96 10.78
CA LEU A 96 -8.92 15.48 10.49
C LEU A 96 -8.82 16.99 10.60
N SER A 97 -9.85 17.72 10.16
CA SER A 97 -9.94 19.19 10.27
C SER A 97 -9.90 19.64 11.73
N VAL A 98 -10.60 18.93 12.62
CA VAL A 98 -10.55 19.20 14.06
C VAL A 98 -9.17 18.90 14.65
N PHE A 99 -8.55 17.77 14.28
CA PHE A 99 -7.21 17.41 14.77
C PHE A 99 -6.11 18.36 14.29
N LYS A 100 -6.24 18.92 13.09
CA LYS A 100 -5.31 19.91 12.55
C LYS A 100 -5.52 21.34 13.11
N GLY A 101 -6.53 21.54 13.95
CA GLY A 101 -6.83 22.84 14.55
C GLY A 101 -7.44 23.86 13.58
N ILE A 102 -7.87 23.46 12.39
CA ILE A 102 -8.52 24.30 11.37
C ILE A 102 -9.92 23.73 11.12
N PRO A 103 -10.88 23.99 12.01
CA PRO A 103 -12.23 23.44 11.87
C PRO A 103 -12.91 24.01 10.63
N GLY A 104 -13.50 23.12 9.82
CA GLY A 104 -14.25 23.50 8.61
C GLY A 104 -13.47 23.33 7.29
N GLN A 105 -12.20 22.99 7.31
CA GLN A 105 -11.45 22.68 6.10
C GLN A 105 -11.75 21.22 5.67
N LEU A 106 -12.61 21.08 4.65
CA LEU A 106 -12.98 19.78 4.08
C LEU A 106 -12.06 19.32 2.95
N SER A 107 -11.14 20.17 2.50
CA SER A 107 -10.19 19.88 1.43
C SER A 107 -8.88 19.28 1.99
N ASN A 108 -8.99 18.23 2.79
CA ASN A 108 -7.82 17.46 3.17
C ASN A 108 -7.65 16.31 2.17
N GLY A 109 -6.43 16.12 1.67
CA GLY A 109 -6.07 14.85 1.01
C GLY A 109 -6.35 13.71 1.98
N GLY A 110 -6.55 12.49 1.48
CA GLY A 110 -6.74 11.31 2.34
C GLY A 110 -5.56 11.12 3.30
N LEU A 111 -5.55 10.00 3.97
CA LEU A 111 -4.43 9.63 4.84
C LEU A 111 -3.14 9.34 4.07
N LEU A 112 -3.29 8.85 2.83
CA LEU A 112 -2.21 8.63 1.89
C LEU A 112 -2.16 9.83 0.94
N ASN A 113 -1.22 10.72 1.18
CA ASN A 113 -1.00 11.91 0.35
C ASN A 113 0.39 11.82 -0.29
N PHE A 114 0.43 11.57 -1.59
CA PHE A 114 1.67 11.49 -2.37
C PHE A 114 2.21 12.84 -2.83
N GLY A 115 1.68 13.95 -2.34
CA GLY A 115 2.07 15.31 -2.73
C GLY A 115 1.29 15.83 -3.94
N GLN A 116 1.59 17.06 -4.33
CA GLN A 116 1.07 17.68 -5.54
C GLN A 116 2.16 17.63 -6.60
N PHE A 117 1.80 17.17 -7.79
CA PHE A 117 2.72 17.14 -8.93
C PHE A 117 2.66 18.48 -9.65
N ASP A 118 3.83 19.01 -10.01
CA ASP A 118 3.93 20.16 -10.89
C ASP A 118 3.39 19.81 -12.28
N ASN A 119 2.85 20.83 -12.98
CA ASN A 119 2.36 20.64 -14.35
C ASN A 119 3.55 20.45 -15.31
N ALA A 120 4.11 19.23 -15.32
CA ALA A 120 5.14 18.85 -16.28
C ALA A 120 4.56 18.81 -17.69
N LYS A 121 5.19 19.55 -18.61
CA LYS A 121 4.85 19.46 -20.04
C LYS A 121 5.55 18.23 -20.61
N TYR A 122 4.80 17.39 -21.28
CA TYR A 122 5.32 16.21 -21.96
C TYR A 122 5.41 16.45 -23.48
N GLU A 123 6.39 15.86 -24.12
CA GLU A 123 6.56 15.88 -25.57
C GLU A 123 6.09 14.58 -26.19
N VAL A 124 5.66 14.65 -27.46
CA VAL A 124 5.14 13.47 -28.18
C VAL A 124 6.18 12.34 -28.27
N TRP A 125 7.45 12.67 -28.28
CA TRP A 125 8.56 11.71 -28.33
C TRP A 125 8.73 10.89 -27.05
N GLU A 126 8.19 11.33 -25.92
CA GLU A 126 8.22 10.61 -24.67
C GLU A 126 7.17 9.49 -24.60
N LEU A 127 6.11 9.57 -25.40
CA LEU A 127 5.02 8.58 -25.43
C LEU A 127 5.49 7.14 -25.67
N PRO A 128 6.40 6.85 -26.62
CA PRO A 128 6.94 5.50 -26.81
C PRO A 128 7.69 5.00 -25.58
N LEU A 129 8.40 5.88 -24.85
CA LEU A 129 9.10 5.53 -23.63
C LEU A 129 8.11 5.14 -22.52
N PHE A 130 7.05 5.92 -22.32
CA PHE A 130 6.00 5.59 -21.36
C PHE A 130 5.30 4.27 -21.69
N LEU A 131 5.07 4.00 -22.98
CA LEU A 131 4.50 2.74 -23.41
C LEU A 131 5.45 1.56 -23.09
N LEU A 132 6.74 1.71 -23.35
CA LEU A 132 7.75 0.71 -23.00
C LEU A 132 7.79 0.45 -21.49
N MET A 133 7.81 1.51 -20.68
CA MET A 133 7.75 1.39 -19.22
C MET A 133 6.49 0.66 -18.75
N GLY A 134 5.34 0.93 -19.36
CA GLY A 134 4.09 0.24 -19.09
C GLY A 134 4.15 -1.26 -19.42
N VAL A 135 4.74 -1.63 -20.55
CA VAL A 135 4.95 -3.03 -20.94
C VAL A 135 5.85 -3.75 -19.95
N ILE A 136 6.97 -3.15 -19.57
CA ILE A 136 7.89 -3.73 -18.57
C ILE A 136 7.19 -3.88 -17.21
N GLY A 137 6.45 -2.86 -16.76
CA GLY A 137 5.65 -2.93 -15.54
C GLY A 137 4.61 -4.06 -15.57
N GLY A 138 3.95 -4.26 -16.71
CA GLY A 138 3.01 -5.37 -16.91
C GLY A 138 3.68 -6.75 -16.83
N VAL A 139 4.87 -6.90 -17.42
CA VAL A 139 5.67 -8.14 -17.35
C VAL A 139 6.12 -8.39 -15.90
N LEU A 140 6.57 -7.37 -15.19
CA LEU A 140 6.93 -7.49 -13.76
C LEU A 140 5.74 -7.89 -12.90
N GLY A 141 4.57 -7.34 -13.15
CA GLY A 141 3.33 -7.74 -12.47
C GLY A 141 2.94 -9.19 -12.75
N ALA A 142 3.07 -9.65 -14.00
CA ALA A 142 2.85 -11.04 -14.38
C ALA A 142 3.84 -11.99 -13.71
N LEU A 143 5.12 -11.59 -13.63
CA LEU A 143 6.16 -12.33 -12.93
C LEU A 143 5.87 -12.43 -11.43
N TYR A 144 5.46 -11.32 -10.82
CA TYR A 144 5.02 -11.27 -9.41
C TYR A 144 3.91 -12.28 -9.15
N ASN A 145 2.85 -12.26 -9.95
CA ASN A 145 1.74 -13.18 -9.80
C ASN A 145 2.15 -14.64 -10.00
N HIS A 146 3.03 -14.92 -10.95
CA HIS A 146 3.54 -16.27 -11.20
C HIS A 146 4.34 -16.81 -10.02
N ILE A 147 5.26 -16.01 -9.48
CA ILE A 147 6.07 -16.39 -8.30
C ILE A 147 5.16 -16.61 -7.09
N ASN A 148 4.25 -15.68 -6.84
CA ASN A 148 3.33 -15.74 -5.71
C ASN A 148 2.40 -16.96 -5.79
N PHE A 149 1.88 -17.28 -6.97
CA PHE A 149 1.09 -18.47 -7.19
C PHE A 149 1.86 -19.75 -6.79
N LYS A 150 3.11 -19.90 -7.26
CA LYS A 150 3.95 -21.04 -6.89
C LYS A 150 4.22 -21.13 -5.40
N LEU A 151 4.51 -19.99 -4.76
CA LEU A 151 4.71 -19.90 -3.31
C LEU A 151 3.45 -20.27 -2.54
N THR A 152 2.29 -19.82 -2.99
CA THR A 152 1.00 -20.13 -2.37
C THR A 152 0.68 -21.64 -2.46
N VAL A 153 0.89 -22.24 -3.62
CA VAL A 153 0.74 -23.69 -3.78
C VAL A 153 1.70 -24.47 -2.87
N PHE A 154 2.96 -24.03 -2.78
CA PHE A 154 3.94 -24.63 -1.87
C PHE A 154 3.49 -24.53 -0.40
N ARG A 155 3.03 -23.35 0.04
CA ARG A 155 2.52 -23.13 1.40
C ARG A 155 1.34 -24.02 1.73
N MET A 156 0.36 -24.10 0.83
CA MET A 156 -0.82 -24.97 1.03
C MET A 156 -0.45 -26.44 1.15
N ARG A 157 0.63 -26.87 0.49
CA ARG A 157 1.05 -28.27 0.47
C ARG A 157 1.93 -28.66 1.66
N TYR A 158 2.84 -27.78 2.08
CA TYR A 158 3.87 -28.12 3.08
C TYR A 158 3.67 -27.42 4.42
N ILE A 159 3.07 -26.24 4.46
CA ILE A 159 2.95 -25.41 5.66
C ILE A 159 1.51 -25.46 6.18
N THR A 160 1.09 -26.63 6.66
CA THR A 160 -0.27 -26.84 7.19
C THR A 160 -0.37 -26.57 8.70
N ASN A 161 0.69 -26.85 9.45
CA ASN A 161 0.73 -26.71 10.90
C ASN A 161 0.80 -25.24 11.33
N PRO A 162 0.07 -24.83 12.41
CA PRO A 162 0.08 -23.45 12.88
C PRO A 162 1.48 -22.99 13.35
N LEU A 163 2.27 -23.87 13.95
CA LEU A 163 3.64 -23.55 14.35
C LEU A 163 4.55 -23.26 13.15
N LEU A 164 4.43 -24.03 12.07
CA LEU A 164 5.20 -23.78 10.84
C LEU A 164 4.82 -22.45 10.20
N LYS A 165 3.54 -22.06 10.26
CA LYS A 165 3.08 -20.75 9.78
C LYS A 165 3.67 -19.59 10.58
N MET A 166 3.73 -19.72 11.91
CA MET A 166 4.36 -18.72 12.77
C MET A 166 5.86 -18.62 12.51
N LEU A 167 6.53 -19.76 12.33
CA LEU A 167 7.97 -19.83 12.04
C LEU A 167 8.28 -19.21 10.66
N GLU A 168 7.47 -19.47 9.64
CA GLU A 168 7.60 -18.84 8.33
C GLU A 168 7.52 -17.31 8.43
N VAL A 169 6.52 -16.78 9.15
CA VAL A 169 6.37 -15.34 9.36
C VAL A 169 7.59 -14.75 10.08
N ALA A 170 8.09 -15.44 11.12
CA ALA A 170 9.27 -15.00 11.86
C ALA A 170 10.53 -14.97 10.98
N ILE A 171 10.73 -15.98 10.12
CA ILE A 171 11.85 -16.04 9.18
C ILE A 171 11.74 -14.90 8.16
N VAL A 172 10.57 -14.67 7.59
CA VAL A 172 10.38 -13.58 6.61
C VAL A 172 10.63 -12.21 7.27
N ALA A 173 10.14 -11.99 8.48
CA ALA A 173 10.39 -10.76 9.22
C ALA A 173 11.89 -10.55 9.51
N ALA A 174 12.57 -11.60 9.98
CA ALA A 174 14.00 -11.55 10.24
C ALA A 174 14.82 -11.29 8.96
N THR A 175 14.49 -11.96 7.85
CA THR A 175 15.18 -11.74 6.57
C THR A 175 14.92 -10.35 6.00
N THR A 176 13.71 -9.80 6.15
CA THR A 176 13.40 -8.44 5.73
C THR A 176 14.20 -7.41 6.52
N ALA A 177 14.26 -7.58 7.85
CA ALA A 177 15.05 -6.69 8.71
C ALA A 177 16.54 -6.80 8.39
N THR A 178 17.08 -8.02 8.29
CA THR A 178 18.51 -8.22 7.97
C THR A 178 18.87 -7.70 6.58
N ALA A 179 18.00 -7.85 5.58
CA ALA A 179 18.20 -7.29 4.25
C ALA A 179 18.29 -5.76 4.29
N GLY A 180 17.40 -5.09 5.02
CA GLY A 180 17.43 -3.64 5.18
C GLY A 180 18.72 -3.15 5.83
N PHE A 181 19.13 -3.75 6.95
CA PHE A 181 20.39 -3.39 7.62
C PHE A 181 21.62 -3.71 6.77
N LEU A 182 21.62 -4.84 6.07
CA LEU A 182 22.72 -5.24 5.21
C LEU A 182 22.90 -4.25 4.02
N MET A 183 21.78 -3.80 3.44
CA MET A 183 21.82 -2.79 2.37
C MET A 183 22.43 -1.48 2.85
N ILE A 184 22.06 -1.00 4.03
CA ILE A 184 22.61 0.22 4.61
C ILE A 184 24.12 0.08 4.90
N TYR A 185 24.52 -1.09 5.39
CA TYR A 185 25.94 -1.35 5.71
C TYR A 185 26.82 -1.48 4.46
N LEU A 186 26.30 -2.11 3.39
CA LEU A 186 27.05 -2.36 2.16
C LEU A 186 27.09 -1.15 1.21
N ILE A 187 26.04 -0.34 1.21
CA ILE A 187 25.88 0.78 0.29
C ILE A 187 25.89 2.07 1.11
N SER A 188 27.07 2.67 1.25
CA SER A 188 27.24 3.97 1.92
C SER A 188 26.89 5.11 0.97
N ASP A 189 25.60 5.33 0.74
CA ASP A 189 25.08 6.43 -0.08
C ASP A 189 24.59 7.54 0.84
N CYS A 190 25.46 8.51 1.14
CA CYS A 190 25.16 9.66 1.99
C CYS A 190 25.01 10.91 1.13
N LYS A 191 23.96 11.68 1.38
CA LYS A 191 23.66 12.95 0.73
C LYS A 191 23.54 14.07 1.75
N PRO A 192 24.02 15.27 1.46
CA PRO A 192 23.86 16.41 2.34
C PRO A 192 22.38 16.78 2.46
N PHE A 193 21.99 17.29 3.63
CA PHE A 193 20.69 17.92 3.79
C PHE A 193 20.61 19.13 2.85
N GLY A 194 19.86 18.96 1.77
CA GLY A 194 19.56 20.05 0.83
C GLY A 194 18.23 20.74 1.18
N ASN A 195 17.73 21.55 0.26
CA ASN A 195 16.36 22.06 0.30
C ASN A 195 15.31 20.97 -0.05
N ASP A 196 15.65 19.73 0.15
CA ASP A 196 14.83 18.58 -0.25
C ASP A 196 13.65 18.38 0.70
N PRO A 197 12.47 18.02 0.18
CA PRO A 197 11.26 17.84 0.97
C PRO A 197 11.24 16.62 1.88
N THR A 198 12.38 15.99 2.16
CA THR A 198 12.47 14.85 3.06
C THR A 198 12.18 15.28 4.50
N ASP A 199 10.94 15.10 4.94
CA ASP A 199 10.43 15.59 6.22
C ASP A 199 11.13 14.99 7.44
N ASN A 200 11.75 13.79 7.32
CA ASN A 200 12.44 13.10 8.42
C ASN A 200 13.70 12.39 7.90
N PRO A 201 14.81 13.12 7.75
CA PRO A 201 16.06 12.53 7.31
C PRO A 201 16.63 11.57 8.36
N ILE A 202 17.08 10.39 7.93
CA ILE A 202 17.68 9.38 8.79
C ILE A 202 19.19 9.41 8.59
N GLN A 203 19.93 9.88 9.59
CA GLN A 203 21.39 10.07 9.51
C GLN A 203 22.16 8.74 9.49
N MET A 204 21.81 7.80 10.35
CA MET A 204 22.49 6.51 10.56
C MET A 204 24.03 6.62 10.59
N TYR A 205 24.72 6.03 9.62
CA TYR A 205 26.21 6.00 9.57
C TYR A 205 26.81 7.18 8.80
N CYS A 206 26.00 8.16 8.36
CA CYS A 206 26.50 9.34 7.66
C CYS A 206 27.01 10.41 8.61
N ASN A 207 27.84 11.35 8.09
CA ASN A 207 28.36 12.47 8.87
C ASN A 207 27.26 13.46 9.26
N ASP A 208 27.59 14.33 10.23
CA ASP A 208 26.67 15.39 10.65
C ASP A 208 26.32 16.32 9.49
N GLY A 209 25.04 16.48 9.21
CA GLY A 209 24.54 17.26 8.08
C GLY A 209 24.26 16.44 6.82
N GLU A 210 24.40 15.11 6.87
CA GLU A 210 24.09 14.19 5.77
C GLU A 210 23.05 13.16 6.21
N TYR A 211 22.29 12.63 5.27
CA TYR A 211 21.33 11.54 5.49
C TYR A 211 21.65 10.34 4.61
N HIS A 212 21.27 9.16 5.10
CA HIS A 212 21.46 7.91 4.38
C HIS A 212 20.29 7.63 3.45
N VAL A 213 20.51 7.62 2.14
CA VAL A 213 19.48 7.50 1.11
C VAL A 213 18.67 6.20 1.25
N ILE A 214 19.30 5.03 1.36
CA ILE A 214 18.61 3.76 1.57
C ILE A 214 17.89 3.73 2.91
N GLY A 215 18.51 4.28 3.96
CA GLY A 215 17.90 4.40 5.28
C GLY A 215 16.59 5.16 5.21
N ALA A 216 16.56 6.27 4.49
CA ALA A 216 15.36 7.08 4.29
C ALA A 216 14.28 6.31 3.53
N ILE A 217 14.63 5.56 2.47
CA ILE A 217 13.63 4.79 1.69
C ILE A 217 13.11 3.57 2.47
N TRP A 218 13.96 2.88 3.26
CA TRP A 218 13.60 1.62 3.89
C TRP A 218 12.91 1.79 5.25
N PHE A 219 13.36 2.74 6.08
CA PHE A 219 12.91 2.90 7.47
C PHE A 219 11.89 4.02 7.68
N GLN A 220 11.55 4.76 6.66
CA GLN A 220 10.39 5.66 6.67
C GLN A 220 9.08 4.90 6.46
N THR A 221 7.96 5.60 6.63
CA THR A 221 6.67 5.03 6.23
C THR A 221 6.65 4.80 4.72
N PRO A 222 6.06 3.71 4.23
CA PRO A 222 6.01 3.44 2.79
C PRO A 222 5.41 4.59 1.95
N GLU A 223 4.50 5.36 2.54
CA GLU A 223 3.93 6.57 1.93
C GLU A 223 4.98 7.66 1.72
N GLN A 224 5.78 7.94 2.76
CA GLN A 224 6.86 8.92 2.68
C GLN A 224 7.93 8.48 1.69
N SER A 225 8.26 7.18 1.67
CA SER A 225 9.23 6.63 0.71
C SER A 225 8.75 6.77 -0.73
N VAL A 226 7.47 6.52 -1.02
CA VAL A 226 6.90 6.74 -2.36
C VAL A 226 6.90 8.24 -2.70
N ARG A 227 6.53 9.10 -1.75
CA ARG A 227 6.54 10.55 -1.96
C ARG A 227 7.95 11.05 -2.27
N SER A 228 8.96 10.63 -1.52
CA SER A 228 10.36 10.97 -1.78
C SER A 228 10.79 10.52 -3.19
N LEU A 229 10.53 9.25 -3.55
CA LEU A 229 10.87 8.75 -4.88
C LEU A 229 10.19 9.50 -6.03
N LEU A 230 9.01 10.10 -5.81
CA LEU A 230 8.27 10.81 -6.84
C LEU A 230 8.62 12.31 -6.92
N HIS A 231 9.03 12.94 -5.80
CA HIS A 231 9.18 14.39 -5.71
C HIS A 231 10.62 14.87 -5.50
N ASP A 232 11.53 14.00 -5.04
CA ASP A 232 12.92 14.41 -4.84
C ASP A 232 13.56 14.79 -6.18
N PRO A 233 14.45 15.80 -6.21
CA PRO A 233 15.07 16.26 -7.43
C PRO A 233 15.87 15.16 -8.15
N PRO A 234 16.05 15.24 -9.47
CA PRO A 234 16.89 14.30 -10.20
C PRO A 234 18.30 14.31 -9.60
N SER A 235 18.96 13.16 -9.58
CA SER A 235 20.26 12.89 -8.94
C SER A 235 20.29 12.81 -7.41
N SER A 236 19.15 12.84 -6.72
CA SER A 236 19.07 12.58 -5.27
C SER A 236 19.40 11.14 -4.90
N HIS A 237 19.22 10.22 -5.82
CA HIS A 237 19.48 8.78 -5.64
C HIS A 237 20.55 8.32 -6.66
N HIS A 238 21.47 7.43 -6.23
CA HIS A 238 22.35 6.77 -7.20
C HIS A 238 21.59 5.65 -7.92
N LEU A 239 21.80 5.54 -9.24
CA LEU A 239 21.16 4.53 -10.08
C LEU A 239 21.39 3.10 -9.57
N SER A 240 22.62 2.78 -9.17
CA SER A 240 22.96 1.46 -8.61
C SER A 240 22.21 1.18 -7.29
N THR A 241 22.08 2.17 -6.42
CA THR A 241 21.36 2.06 -5.16
C THR A 241 19.88 1.75 -5.38
N LEU A 242 19.27 2.47 -6.32
CA LEU A 242 17.87 2.33 -6.66
C LEU A 242 17.57 0.98 -7.32
N GLY A 243 18.45 0.52 -8.23
CA GLY A 243 18.33 -0.79 -8.88
C GLY A 243 18.44 -1.95 -7.89
N ILE A 244 19.39 -1.91 -6.95
CA ILE A 244 19.54 -2.93 -5.92
C ILE A 244 18.32 -2.93 -4.98
N PHE A 245 17.87 -1.75 -4.54
CA PHE A 245 16.67 -1.60 -3.73
C PHE A 245 15.45 -2.22 -4.43
N PHE A 246 15.23 -1.88 -5.71
CA PHE A 246 14.13 -2.41 -6.51
C PHE A 246 14.11 -3.94 -6.53
N ILE A 247 15.26 -4.59 -6.84
CA ILE A 247 15.34 -6.05 -6.97
C ILE A 247 15.07 -6.72 -5.60
N ILE A 248 15.73 -6.26 -4.55
CA ILE A 248 15.60 -6.86 -3.22
C ILE A 248 14.17 -6.66 -2.70
N TYR A 249 13.64 -5.45 -2.83
CA TYR A 249 12.29 -5.13 -2.35
C TYR A 249 11.21 -5.91 -3.13
N PHE A 250 11.37 -6.05 -4.45
CA PHE A 250 10.47 -6.86 -5.28
C PHE A 250 10.43 -8.33 -4.82
N LEU A 251 11.60 -8.95 -4.60
CA LEU A 251 11.68 -10.35 -4.18
C LEU A 251 11.10 -10.54 -2.78
N LEU A 252 11.40 -9.66 -1.83
CA LEU A 252 10.84 -9.69 -0.49
C LEU A 252 9.32 -9.50 -0.49
N ASN A 253 8.82 -8.61 -1.32
CA ASN A 253 7.38 -8.39 -1.47
C ASN A 253 6.68 -9.65 -2.02
N CYS A 254 7.26 -10.30 -3.05
CA CYS A 254 6.75 -11.58 -3.56
C CYS A 254 6.69 -12.65 -2.47
N TRP A 255 7.69 -12.69 -1.59
CA TRP A 255 7.75 -13.69 -0.52
C TRP A 255 6.81 -13.35 0.65
N THR A 256 6.69 -12.09 1.01
CA THR A 256 5.86 -11.62 2.14
C THR A 256 4.36 -11.78 1.85
N TYR A 257 3.95 -11.58 0.59
CA TYR A 257 2.54 -11.68 0.24
C TYR A 257 2.04 -13.13 0.29
N GLY A 258 0.87 -13.32 0.89
CA GLY A 258 0.25 -14.64 1.04
C GLY A 258 0.71 -15.43 2.27
N LEU A 259 1.46 -14.82 3.20
CA LEU A 259 1.69 -15.36 4.54
C LEU A 259 0.36 -15.47 5.31
N SER A 260 0.35 -16.23 6.39
CA SER A 260 -0.84 -16.40 7.26
C SER A 260 -1.21 -15.14 8.07
N VAL A 261 -0.55 -14.01 7.79
CA VAL A 261 -0.81 -12.69 8.38
C VAL A 261 -1.51 -11.82 7.35
N SER A 262 -2.42 -10.95 7.80
CA SER A 262 -3.06 -9.97 6.91
C SER A 262 -2.03 -9.01 6.34
N SER A 263 -1.86 -9.00 5.03
CA SER A 263 -0.93 -8.13 4.32
C SER A 263 -1.62 -7.52 3.11
N GLY A 264 -1.36 -6.23 2.84
CA GLY A 264 -1.82 -5.54 1.65
C GLY A 264 -0.73 -5.55 0.58
N VAL A 265 -1.12 -5.69 -0.67
CA VAL A 265 -0.20 -5.70 -1.82
C VAL A 265 -0.04 -4.33 -2.46
N PHE A 266 -1.03 -3.45 -2.28
CA PHE A 266 -1.13 -2.19 -3.01
C PHE A 266 0.08 -1.25 -2.77
N ILE A 267 0.37 -0.91 -1.50
CA ILE A 267 1.46 0.03 -1.18
C ILE A 267 2.85 -0.55 -1.53
N PRO A 268 3.16 -1.83 -1.23
CA PRO A 268 4.42 -2.42 -1.64
C PRO A 268 4.63 -2.46 -3.16
N THR A 269 3.59 -2.73 -3.94
CA THR A 269 3.70 -2.70 -5.41
C THR A 269 3.85 -1.28 -5.95
N LEU A 270 3.18 -0.30 -5.32
CA LEU A 270 3.34 1.11 -5.66
C LEU A 270 4.78 1.58 -5.40
N LEU A 271 5.36 1.23 -4.24
CA LEU A 271 6.76 1.55 -3.91
C LEU A 271 7.74 0.89 -4.88
N THR A 272 7.49 -0.38 -5.23
CA THR A 272 8.30 -1.09 -6.24
C THR A 272 8.20 -0.40 -7.61
N GLY A 273 7.00 0.02 -8.01
CA GLY A 273 6.76 0.74 -9.25
C GLY A 273 7.41 2.13 -9.27
N ALA A 274 7.36 2.87 -8.15
CA ALA A 274 8.01 4.17 -8.01
C ALA A 274 9.54 4.04 -8.11
N ALA A 275 10.13 3.02 -7.46
CA ALA A 275 11.56 2.75 -7.54
C ALA A 275 11.98 2.38 -8.97
N TRP A 276 11.20 1.53 -9.66
CA TRP A 276 11.43 1.19 -11.07
C TRP A 276 11.29 2.41 -11.99
N GLY A 277 10.22 3.19 -11.81
CA GLY A 277 9.97 4.39 -12.62
C GLY A 277 11.09 5.41 -12.49
N ARG A 278 11.57 5.64 -11.26
CA ARG A 278 12.71 6.51 -10.98
C ARG A 278 14.00 5.98 -11.60
N PHE A 279 14.28 4.70 -11.46
CA PHE A 279 15.44 4.04 -12.07
C PHE A 279 15.46 4.16 -13.59
N ALA A 280 14.31 4.12 -14.25
CA ALA A 280 14.21 4.26 -15.70
C ALA A 280 14.24 5.72 -16.19
N GLY A 281 13.91 6.69 -15.31
CA GLY A 281 13.88 8.12 -15.62
C GLY A 281 15.20 8.86 -15.38
N GLU A 282 16.08 8.32 -14.53
CA GLU A 282 17.46 8.81 -14.32
C GLU A 282 18.44 8.19 -15.32
#